data_b201dba22d48704cf4e9bd1fc4a3762f
#
_entry.id   b201dba22d48704cf4e9bd1fc4a3762f
#
_cell.length_a   1.000
_cell.length_b   1.000
_cell.length_c   1.000
_cell.angle_alpha   90.00
_cell.angle_beta   90.00
_cell.angle_gamma   90.00
#
_symmetry.space_group_name_H-M   'P 1'
#
loop_
_entity.id
_entity.type
_entity.pdbx_description
1 polymer ?
#
loop_
_entity_poly.entity_id
_entity_poly.type
_entity_poly.pdbx_seq_one_letter_code
_entity_poly.pdbx_strand_id
1 'polypeptide(L)'
;MALTYGTIFGDYGDEKITSTSEDLGLVIGTRMVLPDGRVFRYAFTDGAAPAGQGVQSSAAVANHDSDLAVAAAAAVGDKSVSVTLGGTAAAEDLYAEGYLFVNDVEGEGHVYKIRQHDAIGSGGTGTINLMDGDTIKEALVAGSSQIGLVASPYMNVIPTPGGAQTGRCVGYAATEIADNAYFWVQTWGEAAVLADGTLVIFRPIRVSDGTAGAVEEYSSQTDAEEQEVGFATNVLAASTEYQFAFLTISP
;
A
#
# COMPACT_ATOMS: atom_id res chain seq x y z
N MET A 1 -12.81 -0.92 -21.15
CA MET A 1 -13.67 -0.27 -20.13
C MET A 1 -12.77 0.67 -19.36
N ALA A 2 -13.11 1.95 -19.21
CA ALA A 2 -12.30 2.84 -18.39
C ALA A 2 -12.47 2.38 -16.93
N LEU A 3 -11.38 2.03 -16.27
CA LEU A 3 -11.38 1.72 -14.85
C LEU A 3 -11.75 3.00 -14.09
N THR A 4 -12.74 2.95 -13.24
CA THR A 4 -13.21 4.12 -12.51
C THR A 4 -12.40 4.27 -11.23
N TYR A 5 -11.48 5.23 -11.22
CA TYR A 5 -10.89 5.72 -9.97
C TYR A 5 -11.96 6.55 -9.26
N GLY A 6 -12.50 6.04 -8.21
CA GLY A 6 -13.55 6.73 -7.49
C GLY A 6 -13.72 6.22 -6.08
N THR A 7 -14.45 6.99 -5.30
CA THR A 7 -15.02 6.49 -4.06
C THR A 7 -16.32 5.77 -4.42
N ILE A 8 -16.44 4.52 -3.99
CA ILE A 8 -17.70 3.78 -4.02
C ILE A 8 -18.37 3.85 -2.65
N PHE A 9 -19.68 3.77 -2.61
CA PHE A 9 -20.45 3.63 -1.38
C PHE A 9 -20.94 2.20 -1.33
N GLY A 10 -20.47 1.47 -0.30
CA GLY A 10 -20.82 0.08 -0.06
C GLY A 10 -21.94 -0.07 0.96
N ASP A 11 -22.55 -1.23 0.99
CA ASP A 11 -23.49 -1.65 2.03
C ASP A 11 -22.76 -2.47 3.11
N TYR A 12 -23.38 -2.67 4.28
CA TYR A 12 -22.84 -3.52 5.33
C TYR A 12 -22.68 -4.96 4.83
N GLY A 13 -21.49 -5.49 4.93
CA GLY A 13 -21.11 -6.81 4.45
C GLY A 13 -20.20 -6.78 3.23
N ASP A 14 -20.21 -5.70 2.43
CA ASP A 14 -19.34 -5.56 1.27
C ASP A 14 -17.85 -5.58 1.68
N GLU A 15 -17.55 -5.05 2.87
CA GLU A 15 -16.20 -5.04 3.44
C GLU A 15 -15.62 -6.45 3.73
N LYS A 16 -16.46 -7.47 3.69
CA LYS A 16 -16.10 -8.88 3.94
C LYS A 16 -15.98 -9.71 2.68
N ILE A 17 -16.19 -9.10 1.50
CA ILE A 17 -16.06 -9.78 0.23
C ILE A 17 -14.56 -9.98 -0.07
N THR A 18 -14.19 -11.24 -0.35
CA THR A 18 -12.84 -11.64 -0.75
C THR A 18 -12.89 -12.49 -2.01
N SER A 19 -11.87 -12.44 -2.84
CA SER A 19 -11.78 -13.25 -4.05
C SER A 19 -10.33 -13.68 -4.31
N THR A 20 -10.11 -14.96 -4.55
CA THR A 20 -8.79 -15.52 -4.92
C THR A 20 -8.65 -15.77 -6.42
N SER A 21 -9.73 -15.67 -7.18
CA SER A 21 -9.75 -16.10 -8.60
C SER A 21 -9.84 -14.94 -9.60
N GLU A 22 -10.41 -13.83 -9.17
CA GLU A 22 -10.62 -12.68 -10.05
C GLU A 22 -10.61 -11.39 -9.23
N ASP A 23 -10.01 -10.38 -9.81
CA ASP A 23 -10.20 -9.02 -9.39
C ASP A 23 -11.68 -8.63 -9.67
N LEU A 24 -12.30 -7.88 -8.78
CA LEU A 24 -13.68 -7.41 -8.94
C LEU A 24 -13.82 -6.33 -10.03
N GLY A 25 -12.82 -6.16 -10.91
CA GLY A 25 -12.77 -5.10 -11.90
C GLY A 25 -12.53 -3.71 -11.30
N LEU A 26 -12.04 -3.68 -10.08
CA LEU A 26 -11.70 -2.46 -9.35
C LEU A 26 -10.19 -2.20 -9.41
N VAL A 27 -9.84 -0.94 -9.42
CA VAL A 27 -8.44 -0.52 -9.33
C VAL A 27 -7.94 -0.70 -7.88
N ILE A 28 -6.76 -1.27 -7.71
CA ILE A 28 -6.10 -1.37 -6.40
C ILE A 28 -5.99 0.01 -5.77
N GLY A 29 -6.39 0.13 -4.50
CA GLY A 29 -6.47 1.40 -3.79
C GLY A 29 -7.83 2.12 -3.94
N THR A 30 -8.79 1.58 -4.70
CA THR A 30 -10.17 2.12 -4.76
C THR A 30 -10.73 2.27 -3.34
N ARG A 31 -11.32 3.42 -3.06
CA ARG A 31 -11.88 3.77 -1.77
C ARG A 31 -13.34 3.33 -1.68
N MET A 32 -13.71 2.64 -0.61
CA MET A 32 -15.10 2.34 -0.27
C MET A 32 -15.47 2.99 1.06
N VAL A 33 -16.67 3.57 1.13
CA VAL A 33 -17.23 4.16 2.35
C VAL A 33 -18.52 3.43 2.70
N LEU A 34 -18.64 2.95 3.94
CA LEU A 34 -19.85 2.35 4.44
C LEU A 34 -20.77 3.40 5.07
N PRO A 35 -22.09 3.10 5.29
CA PRO A 35 -23.05 4.05 5.84
C PRO A 35 -22.71 4.57 7.25
N ASP A 36 -21.91 3.85 8.02
CA ASP A 36 -21.42 4.24 9.34
C ASP A 36 -20.15 5.10 9.31
N GLY A 37 -19.63 5.41 8.10
CA GLY A 37 -18.44 6.23 7.89
C GLY A 37 -17.12 5.48 7.95
N ARG A 38 -17.12 4.15 8.14
CA ARG A 38 -15.90 3.37 7.99
C ARG A 38 -15.40 3.42 6.55
N VAL A 39 -14.07 3.49 6.39
CA VAL A 39 -13.43 3.56 5.07
C VAL A 39 -12.53 2.37 4.85
N PHE A 40 -12.58 1.87 3.64
CA PHE A 40 -11.81 0.73 3.16
C PHE A 40 -11.08 1.07 1.87
N ARG A 41 -10.00 0.34 1.59
CA ARG A 41 -9.27 0.38 0.33
C ARG A 41 -9.22 -1.03 -0.27
N TYR A 42 -9.43 -1.10 -1.57
CA TYR A 42 -9.30 -2.35 -2.30
C TYR A 42 -7.84 -2.76 -2.39
N ALA A 43 -7.50 -3.97 -1.99
CA ALA A 43 -6.14 -4.45 -1.87
C ALA A 43 -6.01 -5.89 -2.38
N PHE A 44 -4.77 -6.28 -2.70
CA PHE A 44 -4.39 -7.66 -3.00
C PHE A 44 -3.31 -8.08 -2.02
N THR A 45 -3.45 -9.27 -1.42
CA THR A 45 -2.51 -9.79 -0.42
C THR A 45 -1.51 -10.80 -1.01
N ASP A 46 -0.29 -10.77 -0.48
CA ASP A 46 0.76 -11.78 -0.62
C ASP A 46 1.04 -12.35 0.78
N GLY A 47 0.13 -13.18 1.25
CA GLY A 47 0.11 -13.78 2.59
C GLY A 47 -1.27 -13.71 3.23
N ALA A 48 -1.68 -14.80 3.89
CA ALA A 48 -2.96 -14.86 4.61
C ALA A 48 -2.96 -13.91 5.82
N ALA A 49 -4.08 -13.25 6.07
CA ALA A 49 -4.27 -12.38 7.22
C ALA A 49 -5.56 -12.73 7.98
N PRO A 50 -5.49 -13.07 9.27
CA PRO A 50 -6.68 -13.23 10.11
C PRO A 50 -7.47 -11.92 10.26
N ALA A 51 -8.77 -12.04 10.54
CA ALA A 51 -9.61 -10.89 10.84
C ALA A 51 -9.05 -10.07 12.01
N GLY A 52 -9.13 -8.74 11.93
CA GLY A 52 -8.66 -7.80 12.97
C GLY A 52 -7.15 -7.69 13.08
N GLN A 53 -6.39 -8.26 12.14
CA GLN A 53 -4.94 -8.11 12.09
C GLN A 53 -4.50 -7.07 11.05
N GLY A 54 -3.42 -6.37 11.39
CA GLY A 54 -2.81 -5.35 10.55
C GLY A 54 -2.06 -5.93 9.35
N VAL A 55 -2.17 -5.24 8.23
CA VAL A 55 -1.39 -5.53 7.03
C VAL A 55 -0.59 -4.30 6.62
N GLN A 56 0.58 -4.54 6.05
CA GLN A 56 1.49 -3.51 5.56
C GLN A 56 1.76 -3.64 4.07
N SER A 57 2.22 -2.57 3.43
CA SER A 57 2.73 -2.65 2.07
C SER A 57 3.91 -3.61 1.99
N SER A 58 4.11 -4.23 0.82
CA SER A 58 5.35 -4.94 0.53
C SER A 58 6.57 -4.04 0.76
N ALA A 59 7.70 -4.65 1.08
CA ALA A 59 8.96 -3.91 1.18
C ALA A 59 9.34 -3.28 -0.17
N ALA A 60 10.05 -2.15 -0.11
CA ALA A 60 10.65 -1.57 -1.31
C ALA A 60 11.62 -2.56 -1.96
N VAL A 61 11.56 -2.65 -3.29
CA VAL A 61 12.47 -3.52 -4.04
C VAL A 61 13.83 -2.83 -4.17
N ALA A 62 14.86 -3.46 -3.64
CA ALA A 62 16.21 -2.92 -3.68
C ALA A 62 16.64 -2.58 -5.12
N ASN A 63 17.28 -1.43 -5.29
CA ASN A 63 17.74 -0.89 -6.57
C ASN A 63 16.62 -0.51 -7.56
N HIS A 64 15.41 -0.27 -7.08
CA HIS A 64 14.31 0.27 -7.89
C HIS A 64 13.75 1.60 -7.34
N ASP A 65 14.08 1.92 -6.11
CA ASP A 65 13.56 3.04 -5.33
C ASP A 65 14.17 4.40 -5.70
N SER A 66 15.32 4.42 -6.39
CA SER A 66 15.97 5.65 -6.86
C SER A 66 17.02 5.35 -7.94
N ASP A 67 17.46 6.40 -8.62
CA ASP A 67 18.64 6.43 -9.51
C ASP A 67 18.58 5.46 -10.70
N LEU A 68 17.38 5.02 -11.08
CA LEU A 68 17.20 4.27 -12.30
C LEU A 68 17.34 5.18 -13.52
N ALA A 69 18.18 4.76 -14.48
CA ALA A 69 18.40 5.54 -15.68
C ALA A 69 17.18 5.51 -16.61
N VAL A 70 16.76 6.67 -17.09
CA VAL A 70 15.87 6.79 -18.24
C VAL A 70 16.64 6.29 -19.47
N ALA A 71 16.19 5.17 -20.06
CA ALA A 71 16.90 4.50 -21.14
C ALA A 71 16.71 5.13 -22.52
N ALA A 72 15.59 5.82 -22.73
CA ALA A 72 15.29 6.58 -23.93
C ALA A 72 14.62 7.90 -23.56
N ALA A 73 14.90 8.96 -24.29
CA ALA A 73 14.28 10.27 -24.03
C ALA A 73 12.75 10.16 -24.10
N ALA A 74 12.06 10.83 -23.16
CA ALA A 74 10.61 10.97 -23.16
C ALA A 74 10.24 12.44 -23.32
N ALA A 75 9.45 12.75 -24.34
CA ALA A 75 9.01 14.09 -24.63
C ALA A 75 7.80 14.49 -23.77
N VAL A 76 7.57 15.80 -23.64
CA VAL A 76 6.32 16.30 -23.03
C VAL A 76 5.12 15.76 -23.80
N GLY A 77 4.18 15.16 -23.09
CA GLY A 77 3.00 14.54 -23.66
C GLY A 77 3.10 13.02 -23.86
N ASP A 78 4.28 12.43 -23.74
CA ASP A 78 4.45 10.97 -23.78
C ASP A 78 3.72 10.29 -22.64
N LYS A 79 3.27 9.04 -22.90
CA LYS A 79 2.48 8.21 -21.97
C LYS A 79 3.25 7.03 -21.43
N SER A 80 4.55 7.00 -21.66
CA SER A 80 5.42 5.94 -21.16
C SER A 80 6.84 6.44 -20.99
N VAL A 81 7.59 5.75 -20.14
CA VAL A 81 9.02 6.00 -19.91
C VAL A 81 9.77 4.68 -20.10
N SER A 82 10.84 4.70 -20.86
CA SER A 82 11.77 3.58 -20.96
C SER A 82 12.80 3.69 -19.84
N VAL A 83 12.96 2.64 -19.05
CA VAL A 83 13.81 2.62 -17.86
C VAL A 83 14.73 1.41 -17.87
N THR A 84 15.97 1.58 -17.40
CA THR A 84 16.89 0.47 -17.13
C THR A 84 16.86 0.17 -15.63
N LEU A 85 16.49 -1.06 -15.26
CA LEU A 85 16.50 -1.50 -13.86
C LEU A 85 17.90 -1.71 -13.33
N GLY A 86 18.04 -1.67 -12.00
CA GLY A 86 19.25 -2.08 -11.30
C GLY A 86 19.41 -3.61 -11.24
N GLY A 87 20.12 -4.10 -10.22
CA GLY A 87 20.48 -5.50 -10.05
C GLY A 87 19.34 -6.47 -9.73
N THR A 88 18.11 -5.99 -9.57
CA THR A 88 16.92 -6.81 -9.27
C THR A 88 15.97 -6.78 -10.47
N ALA A 89 15.29 -7.90 -10.76
CA ALA A 89 14.26 -7.97 -11.79
C ALA A 89 12.91 -7.48 -11.26
N ALA A 90 12.06 -6.96 -12.14
CA ALA A 90 10.65 -6.68 -11.85
C ALA A 90 9.77 -7.72 -12.56
N ALA A 91 8.89 -8.38 -11.83
CA ALA A 91 7.83 -9.20 -12.42
C ALA A 91 6.87 -8.31 -13.23
N GLU A 92 6.12 -8.91 -14.14
CA GLU A 92 5.04 -8.21 -14.85
C GLU A 92 4.12 -7.52 -13.83
N ASP A 93 3.80 -6.26 -14.09
CA ASP A 93 2.89 -5.44 -13.31
C ASP A 93 3.22 -5.25 -11.81
N LEU A 94 4.47 -5.53 -11.39
CA LEU A 94 4.92 -5.28 -10.01
C LEU A 94 4.63 -3.83 -9.54
N TYR A 95 4.74 -2.87 -10.45
CA TYR A 95 4.51 -1.45 -10.19
C TYR A 95 3.17 -0.94 -10.73
N ALA A 96 2.29 -1.82 -11.23
CA ALA A 96 0.95 -1.43 -11.64
C ALA A 96 0.21 -0.75 -10.48
N GLU A 97 -0.53 0.32 -10.77
CA GLU A 97 -1.20 1.16 -9.78
C GLU A 97 -0.24 1.81 -8.73
N GLY A 98 1.06 1.68 -8.96
CA GLY A 98 2.12 2.37 -8.22
C GLY A 98 2.49 3.72 -8.83
N TYR A 99 3.70 4.16 -8.56
CA TYR A 99 4.20 5.47 -8.97
C TYR A 99 5.60 5.39 -9.55
N LEU A 100 5.82 6.18 -10.59
CA LEU A 100 7.12 6.59 -11.08
C LEU A 100 7.35 8.03 -10.63
N PHE A 101 8.50 8.32 -10.02
CA PHE A 101 8.88 9.68 -9.70
C PHE A 101 10.28 9.99 -10.25
N VAL A 102 10.49 11.23 -10.64
CA VAL A 102 11.79 11.69 -11.11
C VAL A 102 12.54 12.23 -9.90
N ASN A 103 13.66 11.58 -9.56
CA ASN A 103 14.43 11.91 -8.36
C ASN A 103 15.63 12.81 -8.59
N ASP A 104 16.12 12.90 -9.83
CA ASP A 104 17.27 13.76 -10.15
C ASP A 104 17.27 14.22 -11.60
N VAL A 105 17.91 15.36 -11.84
CA VAL A 105 18.17 16.03 -13.12
C VAL A 105 16.88 16.53 -13.80
N GLU A 106 16.73 16.39 -15.12
CA GLU A 106 15.59 16.95 -15.86
C GLU A 106 14.27 16.23 -15.46
N GLY A 107 13.30 17.01 -15.07
CA GLY A 107 11.97 16.53 -14.61
C GLY A 107 11.92 16.20 -13.13
N GLU A 108 12.95 16.49 -12.33
CA GLU A 108 12.96 16.19 -10.89
C GLU A 108 11.73 16.72 -10.15
N GLY A 109 11.22 15.92 -9.19
CA GLY A 109 10.02 16.24 -8.42
C GLY A 109 8.70 15.89 -9.08
N HIS A 110 8.68 15.52 -10.37
CA HIS A 110 7.46 15.03 -11.00
C HIS A 110 7.15 13.60 -10.59
N VAL A 111 5.86 13.32 -10.40
CA VAL A 111 5.31 12.00 -10.05
C VAL A 111 4.26 11.62 -11.08
N TYR A 112 4.32 10.39 -11.55
CA TYR A 112 3.41 9.82 -12.53
C TYR A 112 2.79 8.54 -12.02
N LYS A 113 1.51 8.33 -12.29
CA LYS A 113 0.81 7.10 -11.94
C LYS A 113 1.11 6.02 -12.98
N ILE A 114 1.51 4.83 -12.52
CA ILE A 114 1.81 3.69 -13.41
C ILE A 114 0.53 2.91 -13.69
N ARG A 115 0.32 2.54 -14.94
CA ARG A 115 -0.75 1.67 -15.37
C ARG A 115 -0.32 0.20 -15.39
N GLN A 116 0.77 -0.08 -16.12
CA GLN A 116 1.25 -1.46 -16.35
C GLN A 116 2.68 -1.45 -16.89
N HIS A 117 3.34 -2.58 -16.81
CA HIS A 117 4.60 -2.85 -17.50
C HIS A 117 4.81 -4.36 -17.67
N ASP A 118 5.51 -4.75 -18.74
CA ASP A 118 5.95 -6.14 -18.90
C ASP A 118 7.01 -6.51 -17.85
N ALA A 119 7.29 -7.79 -17.69
CA ALA A 119 8.39 -8.25 -16.84
C ALA A 119 9.73 -7.70 -17.37
N ILE A 120 10.56 -7.16 -16.47
CA ILE A 120 11.87 -6.57 -16.79
C ILE A 120 12.93 -7.36 -16.04
N GLY A 121 13.90 -7.92 -16.78
CA GLY A 121 15.02 -8.66 -16.19
C GLY A 121 15.96 -7.77 -15.36
N SER A 122 16.76 -8.38 -14.49
CA SER A 122 17.82 -7.71 -13.74
C SER A 122 18.78 -6.98 -14.69
N GLY A 123 19.00 -5.68 -14.46
CA GLY A 123 19.77 -4.81 -15.35
C GLY A 123 19.15 -4.61 -16.73
N GLY A 124 17.95 -5.09 -16.95
CA GLY A 124 17.23 -5.00 -18.22
C GLY A 124 16.55 -3.65 -18.43
N THR A 125 16.24 -3.36 -19.69
CA THR A 125 15.47 -2.18 -20.07
C THR A 125 14.04 -2.59 -20.38
N GLY A 126 13.08 -1.81 -19.85
CA GLY A 126 11.65 -2.02 -20.08
C GLY A 126 10.90 -0.70 -20.22
N THR A 127 9.64 -0.80 -20.58
CA THR A 127 8.75 0.35 -20.73
C THR A 127 7.73 0.38 -19.61
N ILE A 128 7.66 1.48 -18.88
CA ILE A 128 6.65 1.76 -17.87
C ILE A 128 5.57 2.61 -18.53
N ASN A 129 4.35 2.10 -18.62
CA ASN A 129 3.21 2.80 -19.17
C ASN A 129 2.51 3.60 -18.09
N LEU A 130 2.24 4.86 -18.35
CA LEU A 130 1.55 5.75 -17.43
C LEU A 130 0.03 5.54 -17.52
N MET A 131 -0.65 5.94 -16.45
CA MET A 131 -2.11 5.87 -16.36
C MET A 131 -2.79 6.72 -17.42
N ASP A 132 -3.96 6.28 -17.88
CA ASP A 132 -4.75 7.03 -18.86
C ASP A 132 -5.06 8.44 -18.34
N GLY A 133 -4.65 9.43 -19.13
CA GLY A 133 -4.79 10.84 -18.76
C GLY A 133 -3.55 11.45 -18.10
N ASP A 134 -2.60 10.62 -17.63
CA ASP A 134 -1.31 11.10 -17.17
C ASP A 134 -0.29 11.11 -18.31
N THR A 135 0.55 12.13 -18.34
CA THR A 135 1.56 12.33 -19.39
C THR A 135 2.77 13.07 -18.86
N ILE A 136 3.93 12.81 -19.44
CA ILE A 136 5.17 13.51 -19.13
C ILE A 136 4.96 15.03 -19.24
N LYS A 137 5.31 15.77 -18.19
CA LYS A 137 5.13 17.22 -18.08
C LYS A 137 6.41 18.01 -18.36
N GLU A 138 7.55 17.43 -18.11
CA GLU A 138 8.87 17.94 -18.45
C GLU A 138 9.66 16.83 -19.14
N ALA A 139 10.36 17.19 -20.23
CA ALA A 139 11.08 16.20 -21.03
C ALA A 139 12.18 15.50 -20.22
N LEU A 140 12.21 14.19 -20.30
CA LEU A 140 13.24 13.36 -19.67
C LEU A 140 14.36 13.05 -20.69
N VAL A 141 15.59 13.15 -20.25
CA VAL A 141 16.79 12.97 -21.08
C VAL A 141 17.38 11.59 -20.84
N ALA A 142 17.58 10.84 -21.93
CA ALA A 142 18.18 9.50 -21.85
C ALA A 142 19.58 9.54 -21.22
N GLY A 143 19.81 8.67 -20.25
CA GLY A 143 21.08 8.53 -19.53
C GLY A 143 21.42 9.69 -18.59
N SER A 144 20.56 10.71 -18.48
CA SER A 144 20.71 11.84 -17.56
C SER A 144 19.63 11.83 -16.50
N SER A 145 18.35 11.94 -16.88
CA SER A 145 17.25 11.90 -15.91
C SER A 145 17.20 10.58 -15.16
N GLN A 146 16.99 10.67 -13.84
CA GLN A 146 16.92 9.52 -12.95
C GLN A 146 15.56 9.42 -12.32
N ILE A 147 15.05 8.19 -12.18
CA ILE A 147 13.73 7.90 -11.65
C ILE A 147 13.78 6.85 -10.55
N GLY A 148 12.73 6.82 -9.72
CA GLY A 148 12.43 5.73 -8.81
C GLY A 148 11.06 5.15 -9.12
N LEU A 149 10.89 3.87 -8.77
CA LEU A 149 9.63 3.14 -8.89
C LEU A 149 9.12 2.75 -7.50
N VAL A 150 7.86 3.03 -7.23
CA VAL A 150 7.20 2.72 -5.96
C VAL A 150 5.96 1.91 -6.25
N ALA A 151 5.87 0.70 -5.69
CA ALA A 151 4.68 -0.15 -5.83
C ALA A 151 3.45 0.49 -5.16
N SER A 152 2.26 0.11 -5.62
CA SER A 152 1.04 0.48 -4.92
C SER A 152 1.07 -0.04 -3.48
N PRO A 153 0.80 0.80 -2.47
CA PRO A 153 0.83 0.34 -1.09
C PRO A 153 -0.24 -0.70 -0.77
N TYR A 154 -1.23 -0.85 -1.63
CA TYR A 154 -2.32 -1.81 -1.48
C TYR A 154 -2.16 -3.06 -2.37
N MET A 155 -1.06 -3.15 -3.12
CA MET A 155 -0.72 -4.32 -3.93
C MET A 155 0.32 -5.18 -3.22
N ASN A 156 0.10 -6.50 -3.19
CA ASN A 156 0.98 -7.46 -2.51
C ASN A 156 1.19 -7.10 -1.03
N VAL A 157 0.10 -6.73 -0.34
CA VAL A 157 0.18 -6.45 1.09
C VAL A 157 0.47 -7.74 1.86
N ILE A 158 1.24 -7.61 2.92
CA ILE A 158 1.63 -8.72 3.81
C ILE A 158 1.18 -8.42 5.25
N PRO A 159 0.98 -9.43 6.11
CA PRO A 159 0.75 -9.18 7.53
C PRO A 159 1.87 -8.32 8.14
N THR A 160 1.54 -7.41 9.06
CA THR A 160 2.57 -6.69 9.82
C THR A 160 3.38 -7.67 10.65
N PRO A 161 4.72 -7.57 10.66
CA PRO A 161 5.57 -8.48 11.44
C PRO A 161 5.45 -8.21 12.94
N GLY A 162 5.80 -9.20 13.77
CA GLY A 162 6.07 -8.99 15.19
C GLY A 162 7.54 -8.58 15.39
N GLY A 163 7.91 -7.43 14.88
CA GLY A 163 9.26 -6.87 14.87
C GLY A 163 9.30 -5.62 14.01
N ALA A 164 10.49 -5.15 13.64
CA ALA A 164 10.64 -3.96 12.80
C ALA A 164 9.83 -4.05 11.49
N GLN A 165 9.03 -3.03 11.22
CA GLN A 165 8.24 -2.93 9.99
C GLN A 165 9.16 -2.81 8.77
N THR A 166 8.80 -3.49 7.69
CA THR A 166 9.49 -3.41 6.39
C THR A 166 8.70 -2.60 5.36
N GLY A 167 7.48 -2.21 5.72
CA GLY A 167 6.58 -1.40 4.92
C GLY A 167 5.62 -0.63 5.83
N ARG A 168 4.89 0.32 5.29
CA ARG A 168 3.89 1.06 6.06
C ARG A 168 2.67 0.19 6.32
N CYS A 169 2.10 0.23 7.50
CA CYS A 169 0.79 -0.34 7.77
C CYS A 169 -0.25 0.38 6.89
N VAL A 170 -1.02 -0.38 6.12
CA VAL A 170 -2.03 0.16 5.19
C VAL A 170 -3.45 -0.03 5.70
N GLY A 171 -3.64 -0.82 6.75
CA GLY A 171 -4.93 -1.01 7.40
C GLY A 171 -5.06 -2.36 8.10
N TYR A 172 -6.29 -2.70 8.45
CA TYR A 172 -6.64 -3.91 9.19
C TYR A 172 -7.66 -4.75 8.40
N ALA A 173 -7.49 -6.06 8.44
CA ALA A 173 -8.39 -7.00 7.78
C ALA A 173 -9.75 -7.06 8.51
N ALA A 174 -10.85 -6.76 7.80
CA ALA A 174 -12.20 -6.83 8.39
C ALA A 174 -12.75 -8.26 8.49
N THR A 175 -12.13 -9.20 7.80
CA THR A 175 -12.47 -10.63 7.78
C THR A 175 -11.18 -11.43 7.57
N GLU A 176 -11.25 -12.75 7.72
CA GLU A 176 -10.14 -13.63 7.37
C GLU A 176 -9.86 -13.57 5.86
N ILE A 177 -8.60 -13.35 5.50
CA ILE A 177 -8.13 -13.21 4.12
C ILE A 177 -7.21 -14.39 3.80
N ALA A 178 -7.52 -15.10 2.71
CA ALA A 178 -6.64 -16.12 2.17
C ALA A 178 -5.41 -15.48 1.48
N ASP A 179 -4.34 -16.24 1.36
CA ASP A 179 -3.19 -15.87 0.54
C ASP A 179 -3.60 -15.63 -0.93
N ASN A 180 -2.96 -14.68 -1.59
CA ASN A 180 -3.23 -14.29 -2.98
C ASN A 180 -4.72 -13.93 -3.23
N ALA A 181 -5.32 -13.15 -2.35
CA ALA A 181 -6.70 -12.73 -2.45
C ALA A 181 -6.86 -11.22 -2.55
N TYR A 182 -7.85 -10.81 -3.34
CA TYR A 182 -8.38 -9.44 -3.34
C TYR A 182 -9.35 -9.27 -2.18
N PHE A 183 -9.27 -8.12 -1.50
CA PHE A 183 -10.09 -7.84 -0.32
C PHE A 183 -10.18 -6.34 -0.03
N TRP A 184 -11.00 -6.01 0.98
CA TRP A 184 -11.13 -4.66 1.50
C TRP A 184 -10.36 -4.50 2.82
N VAL A 185 -9.31 -3.70 2.82
CA VAL A 185 -8.56 -3.36 4.03
C VAL A 185 -9.16 -2.12 4.67
N GLN A 186 -9.50 -2.19 5.96
CA GLN A 186 -10.04 -1.05 6.69
C GLN A 186 -8.95 -0.05 7.05
N THR A 187 -9.16 1.22 6.69
CA THR A 187 -8.19 2.29 6.87
C THR A 187 -8.66 3.39 7.81
N TRP A 188 -9.97 3.48 8.05
CA TRP A 188 -10.57 4.53 8.87
C TRP A 188 -11.80 4.05 9.62
N GLY A 189 -12.00 4.60 10.84
CA GLY A 189 -13.18 4.35 11.65
C GLY A 189 -13.04 3.19 12.62
N GLU A 190 -14.13 2.83 13.26
CA GLU A 190 -14.17 1.80 14.30
C GLU A 190 -13.86 0.41 13.74
N ALA A 191 -12.90 -0.26 14.37
CA ALA A 191 -12.39 -1.58 13.97
C ALA A 191 -12.15 -2.48 15.19
N ALA A 192 -12.32 -3.78 15.00
CA ALA A 192 -11.76 -4.76 15.92
C ALA A 192 -10.29 -4.99 15.54
N VAL A 193 -9.36 -4.85 16.47
CA VAL A 193 -7.93 -5.02 16.27
C VAL A 193 -7.35 -5.97 17.31
N LEU A 194 -6.40 -6.81 16.90
CA LEU A 194 -5.67 -7.67 17.82
C LEU A 194 -4.80 -6.80 18.74
N ALA A 195 -4.89 -6.99 20.05
CA ALA A 195 -4.11 -6.21 21.02
C ALA A 195 -2.87 -6.97 21.49
N ASP A 196 -1.75 -6.27 21.56
CA ASP A 196 -0.56 -6.70 22.29
C ASP A 196 -0.44 -5.87 23.58
N GLY A 197 -0.71 -6.50 24.70
CA GLY A 197 -0.80 -5.82 25.99
C GLY A 197 -2.13 -5.11 26.25
N THR A 198 -2.11 -4.23 27.24
CA THR A 198 -3.28 -3.45 27.67
C THR A 198 -3.39 -2.19 26.84
N LEU A 199 -4.54 -1.97 26.20
CA LEU A 199 -4.85 -0.69 25.57
C LEU A 199 -5.71 0.17 26.52
N VAL A 200 -5.39 1.43 26.65
CA VAL A 200 -6.11 2.38 27.49
C VAL A 200 -6.91 3.34 26.60
N ILE A 201 -8.19 3.56 26.95
CA ILE A 201 -9.10 4.42 26.19
C ILE A 201 -8.49 5.80 25.89
N PHE A 202 -8.65 6.27 24.66
CA PHE A 202 -8.11 7.51 24.09
C PHE A 202 -6.57 7.60 24.01
N ARG A 203 -5.86 6.53 24.34
CA ARG A 203 -4.42 6.49 24.05
C ARG A 203 -4.18 6.16 22.60
N PRO A 204 -3.16 6.80 21.96
CA PRO A 204 -2.70 6.42 20.65
C PRO A 204 -2.24 4.96 20.64
N ILE A 205 -2.50 4.28 19.54
CA ILE A 205 -2.03 2.91 19.30
C ILE A 205 -1.12 2.91 18.07
N ARG A 206 -0.10 2.07 18.11
CA ARG A 206 0.86 1.82 17.04
C ARG A 206 0.83 0.36 16.61
N VAL A 207 1.47 0.05 15.50
CA VAL A 207 1.74 -1.35 15.14
C VAL A 207 2.62 -1.96 16.22
N SER A 208 2.29 -3.18 16.66
CA SER A 208 3.10 -3.88 17.67
C SER A 208 4.45 -4.30 17.09
N ASP A 209 5.51 -4.15 17.88
CA ASP A 209 6.84 -4.68 17.61
C ASP A 209 7.07 -6.08 18.26
N GLY A 210 6.08 -6.56 19.03
CA GLY A 210 6.13 -7.85 19.72
C GLY A 210 5.28 -8.94 19.08
N THR A 211 4.08 -8.58 18.57
CA THR A 211 3.09 -9.53 18.09
C THR A 211 2.63 -9.19 16.67
N ALA A 212 2.84 -10.11 15.74
CA ALA A 212 2.46 -9.92 14.34
C ALA A 212 0.96 -9.60 14.19
N GLY A 213 0.64 -8.61 13.37
CA GLY A 213 -0.74 -8.18 13.10
C GLY A 213 -1.41 -7.39 14.21
N ALA A 214 -0.78 -7.25 15.39
CA ALA A 214 -1.36 -6.60 16.55
C ALA A 214 -1.08 -5.08 16.59
N VAL A 215 -1.81 -4.42 17.48
CA VAL A 215 -1.53 -3.06 17.95
C VAL A 215 -1.11 -3.08 19.41
N GLU A 216 -0.34 -2.10 19.80
CA GLU A 216 -0.01 -1.82 21.20
C GLU A 216 -0.15 -0.33 21.52
N GLU A 217 -0.21 0.01 22.82
CA GLU A 217 -0.28 1.40 23.26
C GLU A 217 1.03 2.12 22.97
N TYR A 218 0.95 3.31 22.39
CA TYR A 218 2.09 4.21 22.29
C TYR A 218 2.44 4.75 23.70
N SER A 219 3.47 4.20 24.32
CA SER A 219 3.75 4.43 25.74
C SER A 219 4.97 5.33 26.01
N SER A 220 5.91 5.44 25.08
CA SER A 220 7.15 6.21 25.29
C SER A 220 7.79 6.71 23.99
N GLN A 221 8.82 7.58 24.12
CA GLN A 221 9.59 8.07 22.97
C GLN A 221 10.42 6.97 22.28
N THR A 222 10.65 5.85 22.91
CA THR A 222 11.33 4.69 22.31
C THR A 222 10.43 3.95 21.32
N ASP A 223 9.13 4.20 21.37
CA ASP A 223 8.12 3.59 20.49
C ASP A 223 7.92 4.43 19.19
N ALA A 224 8.78 5.40 18.94
CA ALA A 224 8.64 6.35 17.82
C ALA A 224 9.05 5.78 16.45
N GLU A 225 9.53 4.53 16.41
CA GLU A 225 9.96 3.88 15.18
C GLU A 225 8.81 3.18 14.45
N GLU A 226 7.70 2.87 15.16
CA GLU A 226 6.55 2.20 14.58
C GLU A 226 5.42 3.19 14.24
N GLN A 227 4.65 2.80 13.22
CA GLN A 227 3.58 3.65 12.72
C GLN A 227 2.41 3.72 13.70
N GLU A 228 1.99 4.95 14.07
CA GLU A 228 0.70 5.19 14.72
C GLU A 228 -0.43 4.86 13.74
N VAL A 229 -1.45 4.14 14.23
CA VAL A 229 -2.56 3.66 13.39
C VAL A 229 -3.94 4.11 13.88
N GLY A 230 -4.02 4.73 15.05
CA GLY A 230 -5.27 5.23 15.62
C GLY A 230 -5.23 5.39 17.12
N PHE A 231 -6.37 5.20 17.76
CA PHE A 231 -6.51 5.26 19.23
C PHE A 231 -7.52 4.23 19.74
N ALA A 232 -7.30 3.76 20.97
CA ALA A 232 -8.20 2.83 21.63
C ALA A 232 -9.54 3.49 21.99
N THR A 233 -10.67 2.83 21.73
CA THR A 233 -12.01 3.35 22.06
C THR A 233 -12.64 2.63 23.25
N ASN A 234 -12.12 1.49 23.67
CA ASN A 234 -12.49 0.85 24.93
C ASN A 234 -11.23 0.36 25.68
N VAL A 235 -11.41 -0.16 26.87
CA VAL A 235 -10.33 -0.71 27.70
C VAL A 235 -10.48 -2.23 27.77
N LEU A 236 -9.42 -2.92 27.43
CA LEU A 236 -9.28 -4.35 27.69
C LEU A 236 -7.88 -4.60 28.26
N ALA A 237 -7.76 -5.50 29.18
CA ALA A 237 -6.53 -5.75 29.92
C ALA A 237 -5.80 -7.04 29.49
N ALA A 238 -6.28 -7.71 28.44
CA ALA A 238 -5.71 -8.99 28.01
C ALA A 238 -4.93 -8.85 26.69
N SER A 239 -3.65 -9.24 26.71
CA SER A 239 -2.85 -9.41 25.52
C SER A 239 -3.39 -10.56 24.68
N THR A 240 -3.24 -10.45 23.34
CA THR A 240 -3.69 -11.44 22.34
C THR A 240 -5.20 -11.61 22.22
N GLU A 241 -5.99 -10.65 22.77
CA GLU A 241 -7.43 -10.54 22.53
C GLU A 241 -7.76 -9.38 21.59
N TYR A 242 -8.96 -9.38 21.02
CA TYR A 242 -9.41 -8.33 20.13
C TYR A 242 -10.04 -7.19 20.90
N GLN A 243 -9.66 -5.98 20.52
CA GLN A 243 -10.18 -4.73 21.10
C GLN A 243 -10.83 -3.85 20.05
N PHE A 244 -11.58 -2.86 20.52
CA PHE A 244 -12.17 -1.85 19.66
C PHE A 244 -11.29 -0.60 19.62
N ALA A 245 -10.97 -0.16 18.42
CA ALA A 245 -10.12 1.01 18.19
C ALA A 245 -10.66 1.83 17.02
N PHE A 246 -10.38 3.13 17.02
CA PHE A 246 -10.64 3.99 15.89
C PHE A 246 -9.37 4.14 15.05
N LEU A 247 -9.41 3.66 13.82
CA LEU A 247 -8.28 3.75 12.87
C LEU A 247 -8.23 5.13 12.24
N THR A 248 -7.00 5.65 12.02
CA THR A 248 -6.73 6.97 11.41
C THR A 248 -5.70 6.90 10.28
N ILE A 249 -5.56 5.75 9.61
CA ILE A 249 -4.51 5.49 8.62
C ILE A 249 -4.74 6.29 7.32
N SER A 250 -5.95 6.21 6.76
CA SER A 250 -6.32 6.92 5.52
C SER A 250 -7.84 7.12 5.46
N PRO A 251 -8.34 8.35 5.49
CA PRO A 251 -9.76 8.69 5.43
C PRO A 251 -10.35 8.46 4.04
#